data_8cf30c32f2f9462db940affea10b2ead
#
_entry.id   8cf30c32f2f9462db940affea10b2ead
#
_cell.length_a   1.000
_cell.length_b   1.000
_cell.length_c   1.000
_cell.angle_alpha   90.00
_cell.angle_beta   90.00
_cell.angle_gamma   90.00
#
_symmetry.space_group_name_H-M   'P 1'
#
loop_
_entity.id
_entity.type
_entity.pdbx_description
1 polymer ?
#
loop_
_entity_poly.entity_id
_entity_poly.type
_entity_poly.pdbx_seq_one_letter_code
_entity_poly.pdbx_strand_id
1 'polypeptide(L)'
;EGLGHARNAEVEPGAALIETTLGGLSVRASGDQVLALSGAPGEAWIGGDNARPAPLGAPFVLHSGETLTLGAPGSGLRGYLALRGGVAVPAQLGSAASDTLSGLGPAALAAGNTLVRGPLKVGAAVGHPESPATALPRAGQVVELRVTAGPRAEWFGASAADGAAQLCDREWAVTAQSDRVGVRLASAGEPLRRLREGELPSEGMTPGALQVPPSGQPVLFLADHPVTGGYPVIAVVVPQDLALAAQLPPGTPVSFRLVSGEETLDVAPGVTPNLAPSAVPTPASTAQDSNPEVAQDSARVAVQGEEA
;
A
#
# COMPACT_ATOMS: atom_id res chain seq x y z
N GLU A 1 4.54 2.23 -4.03
CA GLU A 1 5.60 2.49 -3.01
C GLU A 1 6.23 1.23 -2.43
N GLY A 2 5.61 0.06 -2.44
CA GLY A 2 6.31 -1.23 -2.26
C GLY A 2 7.33 -1.54 -3.35
N LEU A 3 7.35 -0.79 -4.44
CA LEU A 3 8.17 -1.06 -5.63
C LEU A 3 9.67 -0.79 -5.43
N GLY A 4 10.08 0.10 -4.52
CA GLY A 4 11.50 0.36 -4.25
C GLY A 4 12.20 -0.88 -3.71
N HIS A 5 11.61 -1.53 -2.72
CA HIS A 5 12.15 -2.71 -2.05
C HIS A 5 11.90 -4.01 -2.84
N ALA A 6 10.88 -4.03 -3.72
CA ALA A 6 10.65 -5.15 -4.63
C ALA A 6 11.83 -5.36 -5.60
N ARG A 7 12.55 -4.30 -5.97
CA ARG A 7 13.74 -4.40 -6.82
C ARG A 7 14.84 -5.25 -6.21
N ASN A 8 14.94 -5.26 -4.87
CA ASN A 8 15.95 -6.04 -4.17
C ASN A 8 15.76 -7.56 -4.30
N ALA A 9 14.50 -8.01 -4.45
CA ALA A 9 14.18 -9.41 -4.70
C ALA A 9 14.03 -9.73 -6.21
N GLU A 10 14.37 -8.78 -7.09
CA GLU A 10 14.17 -8.88 -8.55
C GLU A 10 12.71 -9.15 -8.94
N VAL A 11 11.82 -8.47 -8.29
CA VAL A 11 10.42 -8.50 -8.66
C VAL A 11 10.18 -7.48 -9.77
N GLU A 12 9.61 -7.93 -10.89
CA GLU A 12 9.25 -7.05 -11.99
C GLU A 12 8.26 -5.97 -11.54
N PRO A 13 8.32 -4.74 -12.10
CA PRO A 13 7.27 -3.77 -11.91
C PRO A 13 5.90 -4.37 -12.26
N GLY A 14 4.95 -4.32 -11.31
CA GLY A 14 3.62 -4.92 -11.48
C GLY A 14 3.52 -6.39 -11.08
N ALA A 15 4.61 -7.06 -10.68
CA ALA A 15 4.53 -8.40 -10.11
C ALA A 15 3.85 -8.37 -8.73
N ALA A 16 3.08 -9.42 -8.43
CA ALA A 16 2.36 -9.53 -7.18
C ALA A 16 3.30 -9.72 -5.98
N LEU A 17 3.02 -8.97 -4.91
CA LEU A 17 3.63 -9.08 -3.60
C LEU A 17 2.56 -9.52 -2.59
N ILE A 18 2.99 -9.98 -1.42
CA ILE A 18 2.10 -10.22 -0.29
C ILE A 18 2.09 -8.96 0.58
N GLU A 19 0.91 -8.36 0.78
CA GLU A 19 0.69 -7.30 1.76
C GLU A 19 0.15 -7.92 3.05
N THR A 20 0.68 -7.47 4.19
CA THR A 20 0.17 -7.80 5.53
C THR A 20 -0.28 -6.54 6.24
N THR A 21 -1.34 -6.64 7.02
CA THR A 21 -1.81 -5.54 7.89
C THR A 21 -1.63 -6.00 9.33
N LEU A 22 -0.85 -5.24 10.12
CA LEU A 22 -0.52 -5.54 11.52
C LEU A 22 0.23 -6.88 11.72
N GLY A 23 0.92 -7.38 10.71
CA GLY A 23 1.71 -8.62 10.82
C GLY A 23 0.90 -9.91 10.73
N GLY A 24 1.29 -10.94 11.50
CA GLY A 24 0.54 -12.20 11.63
C GLY A 24 0.70 -13.19 10.47
N LEU A 25 1.60 -12.96 9.52
CA LEU A 25 1.86 -13.89 8.42
C LEU A 25 2.89 -14.93 8.83
N SER A 26 2.61 -16.21 8.61
CA SER A 26 3.58 -17.30 8.68
C SER A 26 3.58 -18.07 7.36
N VAL A 27 4.76 -18.21 6.75
CA VAL A 27 4.93 -18.89 5.47
C VAL A 27 6.07 -19.89 5.51
N ARG A 28 5.84 -21.10 4.99
CA ARG A 28 6.83 -22.19 4.92
C ARG A 28 7.26 -22.42 3.48
N ALA A 29 8.56 -22.47 3.25
CA ALA A 29 9.12 -22.77 1.95
C ALA A 29 9.15 -24.29 1.66
N SER A 30 8.72 -24.69 0.44
CA SER A 30 8.84 -26.08 -0.06
C SER A 30 10.05 -26.27 -0.99
N GLY A 31 10.83 -25.22 -1.20
CA GLY A 31 12.08 -25.16 -1.94
C GLY A 31 12.73 -23.82 -1.63
N ASP A 32 14.01 -23.65 -1.92
CA ASP A 32 14.74 -22.41 -1.61
C ASP A 32 14.11 -21.19 -2.31
N GLN A 33 13.86 -20.14 -1.53
CA GLN A 33 13.27 -18.88 -1.99
C GLN A 33 14.17 -17.70 -1.64
N VAL A 34 14.29 -16.73 -2.53
CA VAL A 34 14.86 -15.42 -2.20
C VAL A 34 13.72 -14.46 -1.93
N LEU A 35 13.72 -13.88 -0.75
CA LEU A 35 12.69 -13.00 -0.21
C LEU A 35 13.26 -11.64 0.14
N ALA A 36 12.39 -10.64 0.24
CA ALA A 36 12.70 -9.34 0.84
C ALA A 36 11.47 -8.81 1.58
N LEU A 37 11.73 -8.12 2.70
CA LEU A 37 10.70 -7.49 3.53
C LEU A 37 10.81 -5.98 3.44
N SER A 38 9.66 -5.29 3.40
CA SER A 38 9.58 -3.84 3.43
C SER A 38 8.32 -3.35 4.18
N GLY A 39 8.20 -2.02 4.34
CA GLY A 39 7.10 -1.42 5.10
C GLY A 39 7.20 -1.72 6.60
N ALA A 40 6.10 -2.16 7.19
CA ALA A 40 5.95 -2.48 8.62
C ALA A 40 5.69 -3.99 8.83
N PRO A 41 6.64 -4.89 8.56
CA PRO A 41 6.41 -6.32 8.65
C PRO A 41 6.38 -6.84 10.11
N GLY A 42 6.73 -6.00 11.10
CA GLY A 42 6.94 -6.41 12.49
C GLY A 42 8.29 -7.09 12.69
N GLU A 43 8.47 -7.74 13.84
CA GLU A 43 9.61 -8.61 14.06
C GLU A 43 9.50 -9.85 13.16
N ALA A 44 10.53 -10.08 12.36
CA ALA A 44 10.53 -11.15 11.37
C ALA A 44 11.57 -12.21 11.76
N TRP A 45 11.14 -13.47 11.89
CA TRP A 45 11.98 -14.60 12.26
C TRP A 45 11.89 -15.72 11.24
N ILE A 46 13.03 -16.30 10.96
CA ILE A 46 13.15 -17.55 10.20
C ILE A 46 13.34 -18.67 11.20
N GLY A 47 12.35 -19.57 11.29
CA GLY A 47 12.37 -20.76 12.12
C GLY A 47 12.83 -21.98 11.35
N GLY A 48 13.26 -23.02 12.09
CA GLY A 48 13.85 -24.25 11.58
C GLY A 48 15.16 -24.55 12.32
N ASP A 49 16.02 -25.39 11.72
CA ASP A 49 17.28 -25.82 12.34
C ASP A 49 18.26 -24.66 12.61
N ASN A 50 18.16 -23.57 11.83
CA ASN A 50 18.98 -22.38 11.93
C ASN A 50 18.15 -21.12 12.21
N ALA A 51 17.45 -21.08 13.34
CA ALA A 51 16.61 -19.97 13.74
C ALA A 51 17.39 -18.64 13.76
N ARG A 52 16.90 -17.62 13.04
CA ARG A 52 17.56 -16.32 12.88
C ARG A 52 16.57 -15.20 12.55
N PRO A 53 16.89 -13.93 12.86
CA PRO A 53 16.08 -12.82 12.41
C PRO A 53 16.15 -12.68 10.87
N ALA A 54 15.03 -12.32 10.25
CA ALA A 54 14.99 -11.95 8.84
C ALA A 54 15.28 -10.45 8.71
N PRO A 55 16.15 -10.03 7.77
CA PRO A 55 16.50 -8.62 7.61
C PRO A 55 15.35 -7.84 6.95
N LEU A 56 15.17 -6.58 7.39
CA LEU A 56 14.31 -5.61 6.74
C LEU A 56 15.10 -4.83 5.68
N GLY A 57 14.53 -4.62 4.50
CA GLY A 57 15.13 -3.85 3.42
C GLY A 57 16.33 -4.53 2.74
N ALA A 58 16.55 -5.81 3.00
CA ALA A 58 17.61 -6.59 2.38
C ALA A 58 17.07 -7.95 1.90
N PRO A 59 17.57 -8.49 0.77
CA PRO A 59 17.20 -9.82 0.34
C PRO A 59 17.83 -10.89 1.24
N PHE A 60 17.10 -11.99 1.45
CA PHE A 60 17.56 -13.15 2.20
C PHE A 60 17.03 -14.46 1.60
N VAL A 61 17.65 -15.56 1.95
CA VAL A 61 17.20 -16.89 1.54
C VAL A 61 16.37 -17.51 2.65
N LEU A 62 15.19 -18.01 2.28
CA LEU A 62 14.38 -18.95 3.07
C LEU A 62 14.58 -20.34 2.47
N HIS A 63 15.28 -21.23 3.19
CA HIS A 63 15.58 -22.57 2.70
C HIS A 63 14.36 -23.49 2.75
N SER A 64 14.42 -24.57 1.96
CA SER A 64 13.38 -25.59 1.95
C SER A 64 13.13 -26.12 3.35
N GLY A 65 11.86 -26.10 3.78
CA GLY A 65 11.43 -26.51 5.12
C GLY A 65 11.49 -25.43 6.20
N GLU A 66 12.19 -24.31 5.98
CA GLU A 66 12.18 -23.17 6.90
C GLU A 66 10.85 -22.42 6.86
N THR A 67 10.52 -21.77 7.97
CA THR A 67 9.30 -20.96 8.14
C THR A 67 9.69 -19.52 8.46
N LEU A 68 9.20 -18.56 7.68
CA LEU A 68 9.24 -17.14 8.00
C LEU A 68 7.97 -16.76 8.75
N THR A 69 8.12 -16.15 9.93
CA THR A 69 7.00 -15.63 10.74
C THR A 69 7.17 -14.13 10.94
N LEU A 70 6.09 -13.38 10.70
CA LEU A 70 6.01 -11.94 10.88
C LEU A 70 5.15 -11.62 12.10
N GLY A 71 5.76 -11.01 13.12
CA GLY A 71 5.05 -10.55 14.32
C GLY A 71 4.28 -9.24 14.10
N ALA A 72 3.64 -8.74 15.14
CA ALA A 72 2.97 -7.46 15.10
C ALA A 72 4.00 -6.30 14.98
N PRO A 73 3.78 -5.30 14.12
CA PRO A 73 4.68 -4.17 13.99
C PRO A 73 4.57 -3.22 15.20
N GLY A 74 5.71 -2.77 15.71
CA GLY A 74 5.76 -1.72 16.75
C GLY A 74 5.58 -0.31 16.17
N SER A 75 5.56 -0.17 14.85
CA SER A 75 5.35 1.09 14.11
C SER A 75 4.85 0.79 12.70
N GLY A 76 4.04 1.70 12.15
CA GLY A 76 3.39 1.52 10.85
C GLY A 76 2.24 0.51 10.90
N LEU A 77 1.72 0.16 9.73
CA LEU A 77 0.52 -0.65 9.56
C LEU A 77 0.71 -1.81 8.59
N ARG A 78 1.30 -1.53 7.41
CA ARG A 78 1.37 -2.48 6.29
C ARG A 78 2.80 -2.96 6.07
N GLY A 79 2.99 -4.26 6.12
CA GLY A 79 4.21 -4.95 5.71
C GLY A 79 4.07 -5.56 4.33
N TYR A 80 5.18 -5.70 3.62
CA TYR A 80 5.21 -6.30 2.28
C TYR A 80 6.28 -7.38 2.23
N LEU A 81 5.89 -8.54 1.74
CA LEU A 81 6.80 -9.65 1.46
C LEU A 81 6.91 -9.85 -0.05
N ALA A 82 8.11 -9.63 -0.57
CA ALA A 82 8.46 -9.89 -1.95
C ALA A 82 9.10 -11.27 -2.08
N LEU A 83 8.72 -12.01 -3.14
CA LEU A 83 9.38 -13.23 -3.59
C LEU A 83 10.12 -12.91 -4.88
N ARG A 84 11.34 -13.40 -5.04
CA ARG A 84 12.05 -13.32 -6.32
C ARG A 84 11.22 -14.00 -7.43
N GLY A 85 10.90 -13.24 -8.49
CA GLY A 85 9.98 -13.66 -9.53
C GLY A 85 8.50 -13.33 -9.25
N GLY A 86 8.17 -12.76 -8.08
CA GLY A 86 6.80 -12.44 -7.67
C GLY A 86 5.96 -13.65 -7.31
N VAL A 87 4.70 -13.43 -6.95
CA VAL A 87 3.69 -14.48 -6.74
C VAL A 87 2.94 -14.70 -8.05
N ALA A 88 2.83 -15.95 -8.49
CA ALA A 88 2.09 -16.31 -9.69
C ALA A 88 0.59 -16.27 -9.40
N VAL A 89 -0.06 -15.19 -9.78
CA VAL A 89 -1.52 -15.02 -9.71
C VAL A 89 -2.04 -14.51 -11.06
N PRO A 90 -3.21 -14.95 -11.50
CA PRO A 90 -3.83 -14.41 -12.72
C PRO A 90 -4.13 -12.91 -12.56
N ALA A 91 -3.66 -12.08 -13.48
CA ALA A 91 -4.01 -10.68 -13.52
C ALA A 91 -5.47 -10.51 -13.98
N GLN A 92 -6.22 -9.61 -13.33
CA GLN A 92 -7.54 -9.16 -13.74
C GLN A 92 -7.46 -7.69 -14.10
N LEU A 93 -7.94 -7.32 -15.28
CA LEU A 93 -7.82 -5.96 -15.85
C LEU A 93 -6.37 -5.40 -15.81
N GLY A 94 -5.37 -6.29 -15.95
CA GLY A 94 -3.96 -5.93 -15.91
C GLY A 94 -3.36 -5.80 -14.50
N SER A 95 -4.12 -6.07 -13.44
CA SER A 95 -3.67 -6.02 -12.04
C SER A 95 -3.70 -7.39 -11.38
N ALA A 96 -2.70 -7.68 -10.54
CA ALA A 96 -2.67 -8.84 -9.65
C ALA A 96 -3.06 -8.48 -8.20
N ALA A 97 -3.49 -7.25 -7.94
CA ALA A 97 -3.92 -6.81 -6.63
C ALA A 97 -5.33 -7.33 -6.29
N SER A 98 -5.60 -7.50 -4.99
CA SER A 98 -6.96 -7.70 -4.48
C SER A 98 -7.62 -6.35 -4.31
N ASP A 99 -8.73 -6.11 -4.99
CA ASP A 99 -9.58 -4.93 -4.80
C ASP A 99 -10.77 -5.30 -3.92
N THR A 100 -10.77 -4.81 -2.69
CA THR A 100 -11.83 -5.12 -1.72
C THR A 100 -13.14 -4.38 -2.02
N LEU A 101 -13.10 -3.30 -2.79
CA LEU A 101 -14.30 -2.51 -3.15
C LEU A 101 -15.10 -3.19 -4.26
N SER A 102 -14.43 -3.65 -5.32
CA SER A 102 -15.08 -4.30 -6.47
C SER A 102 -15.14 -5.83 -6.36
N GLY A 103 -14.38 -6.43 -5.43
CA GLY A 103 -14.25 -7.88 -5.29
C GLY A 103 -13.42 -8.52 -6.41
N LEU A 104 -12.64 -7.73 -7.15
CA LEU A 104 -11.73 -8.21 -8.20
C LEU A 104 -10.39 -8.64 -7.62
N GLY A 105 -9.69 -9.52 -8.34
CA GLY A 105 -8.38 -10.02 -7.96
C GLY A 105 -8.42 -11.27 -7.07
N PRO A 106 -7.25 -11.71 -6.53
CA PRO A 106 -7.16 -12.89 -5.68
C PRO A 106 -7.86 -12.66 -4.33
N ALA A 107 -8.40 -13.74 -3.76
CA ALA A 107 -8.93 -13.70 -2.39
C ALA A 107 -7.81 -13.41 -1.38
N ALA A 108 -8.17 -12.87 -0.22
CA ALA A 108 -7.26 -12.71 0.90
C ALA A 108 -6.65 -14.07 1.28
N LEU A 109 -5.35 -14.07 1.64
CA LEU A 109 -4.66 -15.28 2.02
C LEU A 109 -5.20 -15.83 3.34
N ALA A 110 -5.34 -17.15 3.39
CA ALA A 110 -5.75 -17.89 4.57
C ALA A 110 -4.75 -19.02 4.86
N ALA A 111 -4.77 -19.52 6.08
CA ALA A 111 -4.00 -20.70 6.47
C ALA A 111 -4.29 -21.87 5.52
N GLY A 112 -3.26 -22.61 5.13
CA GLY A 112 -3.34 -23.71 4.16
C GLY A 112 -3.25 -23.28 2.69
N ASN A 113 -3.26 -21.98 2.37
CA ASN A 113 -3.03 -21.54 0.99
C ASN A 113 -1.59 -21.83 0.56
N THR A 114 -1.41 -22.24 -0.68
CA THR A 114 -0.11 -22.44 -1.29
C THR A 114 0.11 -21.38 -2.38
N LEU A 115 1.20 -20.64 -2.25
CA LEU A 115 1.61 -19.64 -3.22
C LEU A 115 2.68 -20.24 -4.14
N VAL A 116 2.53 -20.02 -5.42
CA VAL A 116 3.49 -20.43 -6.44
C VAL A 116 4.32 -19.22 -6.83
N ARG A 117 5.63 -19.41 -6.87
CA ARG A 117 6.55 -18.38 -7.35
C ARG A 117 6.37 -18.15 -8.85
N GLY A 118 6.39 -16.90 -9.26
CA GLY A 118 6.43 -16.53 -10.68
C GLY A 118 7.76 -16.88 -11.36
N PRO A 119 7.84 -16.67 -12.68
CA PRO A 119 9.04 -17.01 -13.46
C PRO A 119 10.23 -16.16 -13.02
N LEU A 120 11.44 -16.79 -13.06
CA LEU A 120 12.69 -16.06 -12.83
C LEU A 120 13.24 -15.55 -14.17
N LYS A 121 13.76 -14.33 -14.18
CA LYS A 121 14.61 -13.88 -15.29
C LYS A 121 15.98 -14.52 -15.20
N VAL A 122 16.41 -15.11 -16.32
CA VAL A 122 17.76 -15.66 -16.43
C VAL A 122 18.80 -14.54 -16.39
N GLY A 123 19.79 -14.65 -15.51
CA GLY A 123 20.92 -13.71 -15.43
C GLY A 123 20.67 -12.46 -14.62
N ALA A 124 19.48 -12.30 -14.02
CA ALA A 124 19.24 -11.17 -13.12
C ALA A 124 19.87 -11.40 -11.73
N ALA A 125 20.50 -10.38 -11.18
CA ALA A 125 21.15 -10.41 -9.87
C ALA A 125 20.25 -9.82 -8.79
N VAL A 126 20.34 -10.32 -7.56
CA VAL A 126 19.64 -9.74 -6.42
C VAL A 126 20.23 -8.37 -6.09
N GLY A 127 19.39 -7.39 -5.82
CA GLY A 127 19.81 -6.02 -5.50
C GLY A 127 20.51 -5.89 -4.15
N HIS A 128 21.04 -4.70 -3.89
CA HIS A 128 21.66 -4.35 -2.62
C HIS A 128 20.61 -4.03 -1.54
N PRO A 129 20.96 -4.12 -0.23
CA PRO A 129 20.11 -3.63 0.84
C PRO A 129 19.77 -2.14 0.65
N GLU A 130 18.54 -1.79 0.97
CA GLU A 130 18.02 -0.41 0.90
C GLU A 130 17.45 0.01 2.26
N SER A 131 17.70 1.27 2.62
CA SER A 131 17.05 1.85 3.81
C SER A 131 15.59 2.18 3.51
N PRO A 132 14.68 2.07 4.51
CA PRO A 132 13.30 2.51 4.34
C PRO A 132 13.24 3.98 3.91
N ALA A 133 12.47 4.27 2.86
CA ALA A 133 12.33 5.64 2.34
C ALA A 133 11.49 6.56 3.25
N THR A 134 10.68 5.97 4.12
CA THR A 134 9.72 6.69 4.98
C THR A 134 9.86 6.20 6.42
N ALA A 135 9.95 7.14 7.37
CA ALA A 135 9.86 6.82 8.78
C ALA A 135 8.43 6.35 9.12
N LEU A 136 8.33 5.20 9.76
CA LEU A 136 7.03 4.64 10.13
C LEU A 136 6.45 5.34 11.36
N PRO A 137 5.12 5.65 11.39
CA PRO A 137 4.46 6.25 12.53
C PRO A 137 4.49 5.32 13.74
N ARG A 138 4.70 5.89 14.92
CA ARG A 138 4.71 5.18 16.20
C ARG A 138 3.46 5.49 17.01
N ALA A 139 3.03 4.55 17.84
CA ALA A 139 1.91 4.77 18.75
C ALA A 139 2.07 6.04 19.60
N GLY A 140 1.03 6.88 19.66
CA GLY A 140 1.01 8.15 20.39
C GLY A 140 1.77 9.31 19.73
N GLN A 141 2.43 9.10 18.59
CA GLN A 141 3.06 10.16 17.83
C GLN A 141 2.03 10.86 16.94
N VAL A 142 1.93 12.18 17.02
CA VAL A 142 1.15 12.97 16.05
C VAL A 142 1.86 12.93 14.71
N VAL A 143 1.13 12.55 13.67
CA VAL A 143 1.64 12.52 12.29
C VAL A 143 1.08 13.73 11.55
N GLU A 144 1.96 14.62 11.11
CA GLU A 144 1.61 15.74 10.25
C GLU A 144 1.64 15.28 8.78
N LEU A 145 0.56 15.57 8.05
CA LEU A 145 0.47 15.37 6.61
C LEU A 145 0.31 16.72 5.91
N ARG A 146 1.12 16.97 4.90
CA ARG A 146 1.04 18.18 4.08
C ARG A 146 -0.10 18.04 3.07
N VAL A 147 -0.88 19.11 2.92
CA VAL A 147 -2.03 19.15 2.02
C VAL A 147 -2.07 20.43 1.19
N THR A 148 -2.61 20.33 -0.01
CA THR A 148 -3.06 21.48 -0.81
C THR A 148 -4.57 21.63 -0.67
N ALA A 149 -5.11 22.85 -0.87
CA ALA A 149 -6.55 23.06 -0.90
C ALA A 149 -7.19 22.22 -2.02
N GLY A 150 -8.26 21.53 -1.69
CA GLY A 150 -9.01 20.70 -2.65
C GLY A 150 -9.93 21.52 -3.56
N PRO A 151 -10.44 20.92 -4.63
CA PRO A 151 -11.29 21.59 -5.62
C PRO A 151 -12.65 22.05 -5.06
N ARG A 152 -13.03 21.58 -3.88
CA ARG A 152 -14.29 21.94 -3.20
C ARG A 152 -14.07 22.49 -1.78
N ALA A 153 -12.86 23.00 -1.49
CA ALA A 153 -12.55 23.60 -0.21
C ALA A 153 -13.45 24.80 0.14
N GLU A 154 -13.87 25.59 -0.86
CA GLU A 154 -14.82 26.68 -0.67
C GLU A 154 -16.22 26.25 -0.24
N TRP A 155 -16.51 24.96 -0.20
CA TRP A 155 -17.75 24.44 0.43
C TRP A 155 -17.69 24.51 1.96
N PHE A 156 -16.51 24.72 2.52
CA PHE A 156 -16.25 24.72 3.97
C PHE A 156 -15.77 26.08 4.48
N GLY A 157 -15.55 27.08 3.62
CA GLY A 157 -15.06 28.40 3.99
C GLY A 157 -15.41 29.46 2.97
N ALA A 158 -15.12 30.72 3.28
CA ALA A 158 -15.34 31.85 2.39
C ALA A 158 -14.41 31.80 1.16
N SER A 159 -13.26 31.16 1.29
CA SER A 159 -12.29 30.86 0.24
C SER A 159 -11.81 29.40 0.35
N ALA A 160 -11.07 28.95 -0.65
CA ALA A 160 -10.46 27.61 -0.60
C ALA A 160 -9.46 27.48 0.56
N ALA A 161 -8.71 28.54 0.87
CA ALA A 161 -7.79 28.56 2.01
C ALA A 161 -8.53 28.49 3.35
N ASP A 162 -9.62 29.26 3.54
CA ASP A 162 -10.43 29.21 4.73
C ASP A 162 -11.10 27.84 4.93
N GLY A 163 -11.55 27.23 3.83
CA GLY A 163 -12.12 25.89 3.88
C GLY A 163 -11.08 24.85 4.32
N ALA A 164 -9.90 24.86 3.71
CA ALA A 164 -8.81 23.96 4.08
C ALA A 164 -8.32 24.20 5.52
N ALA A 165 -8.35 25.44 6.01
CA ALA A 165 -8.00 25.78 7.40
C ALA A 165 -8.89 25.03 8.41
N GLN A 166 -10.19 24.83 8.14
CA GLN A 166 -11.05 24.04 9.00
C GLN A 166 -10.52 22.62 9.26
N LEU A 167 -9.86 22.01 8.25
CA LEU A 167 -9.22 20.71 8.37
C LEU A 167 -7.92 20.80 9.18
N CYS A 168 -7.12 21.86 8.94
CA CYS A 168 -5.78 22.03 9.52
C CYS A 168 -5.82 22.48 10.99
N ASP A 169 -6.86 23.20 11.41
CA ASP A 169 -6.99 23.75 12.78
C ASP A 169 -7.45 22.69 13.80
N ARG A 170 -7.40 21.41 13.45
CA ARG A 170 -7.91 20.30 14.28
C ARG A 170 -6.93 19.15 14.31
N GLU A 171 -6.98 18.40 15.40
CA GLU A 171 -6.40 17.06 15.45
C GLU A 171 -7.46 16.02 15.05
N TRP A 172 -7.01 15.06 14.31
CA TRP A 172 -7.79 13.92 13.85
C TRP A 172 -7.21 12.63 14.41
N ALA A 173 -8.04 11.62 14.57
CA ALA A 173 -7.59 10.26 14.89
C ALA A 173 -8.00 9.30 13.80
N VAL A 174 -7.12 8.40 13.44
CA VAL A 174 -7.40 7.29 12.52
C VAL A 174 -8.39 6.34 13.19
N THR A 175 -9.50 6.03 12.52
CA THR A 175 -10.52 5.11 13.06
C THR A 175 -10.23 3.65 12.68
N ALA A 176 -10.82 2.71 13.42
CA ALA A 176 -10.73 1.28 13.13
C ALA A 176 -11.45 0.86 11.81
N GLN A 177 -12.28 1.73 11.24
CA GLN A 177 -12.93 1.49 9.95
C GLN A 177 -12.04 1.86 8.74
N SER A 178 -10.81 2.26 8.98
CA SER A 178 -9.82 2.51 7.92
C SER A 178 -9.41 1.21 7.24
N ASP A 179 -9.27 1.27 5.91
CA ASP A 179 -8.94 0.12 5.07
C ASP A 179 -8.00 0.52 3.90
N ARG A 180 -7.92 -0.28 2.84
CA ARG A 180 -7.13 0.02 1.64
C ARG A 180 -7.76 1.09 0.76
N VAL A 181 -9.08 1.29 0.86
CA VAL A 181 -9.82 2.34 0.13
C VAL A 181 -9.46 3.71 0.69
N GLY A 182 -9.41 3.83 2.03
CA GLY A 182 -9.06 5.09 2.66
C GLY A 182 -8.93 5.07 4.18
N VAL A 183 -8.21 6.06 4.69
CA VAL A 183 -8.09 6.34 6.12
C VAL A 183 -9.30 7.17 6.54
N ARG A 184 -10.14 6.62 7.41
CA ARG A 184 -11.28 7.32 7.98
C ARG A 184 -10.85 8.05 9.24
N LEU A 185 -11.12 9.34 9.28
CA LEU A 185 -10.68 10.23 10.34
C LEU A 185 -11.86 10.66 11.20
N ALA A 186 -11.64 10.72 12.52
CA ALA A 186 -12.57 11.29 13.47
C ALA A 186 -11.87 12.37 14.30
N SER A 187 -12.62 13.38 14.70
CA SER A 187 -12.17 14.40 15.67
C SER A 187 -13.04 14.34 16.89
N ALA A 188 -12.48 14.65 18.07
CA ALA A 188 -13.23 14.83 19.30
C ALA A 188 -14.05 16.14 19.31
N GLY A 189 -13.73 17.09 18.40
CA GLY A 189 -14.43 18.35 18.24
C GLY A 189 -15.64 18.26 17.31
N GLU A 190 -16.19 19.42 16.98
CA GLU A 190 -17.30 19.55 16.03
C GLU A 190 -16.89 19.01 14.66
N PRO A 191 -17.80 18.33 13.93
CA PRO A 191 -17.54 17.86 12.57
C PRO A 191 -17.28 19.04 11.62
N LEU A 192 -16.65 18.78 10.46
CA LEU A 192 -16.48 19.78 9.42
C LEU A 192 -17.84 20.25 8.92
N ARG A 193 -18.06 21.56 9.01
CA ARG A 193 -19.34 22.15 8.64
C ARG A 193 -19.32 22.63 7.20
N ARG A 194 -20.21 22.08 6.38
CA ARG A 194 -20.46 22.62 5.03
C ARG A 194 -21.22 23.93 5.11
N LEU A 195 -20.77 24.91 4.32
CA LEU A 195 -21.45 26.20 4.15
C LEU A 195 -22.38 26.17 2.91
N ARG A 196 -22.19 25.23 1.99
CA ARG A 196 -23.03 25.02 0.83
C ARG A 196 -23.83 23.74 0.99
N GLU A 197 -25.13 23.82 0.73
CA GLU A 197 -26.05 22.69 0.69
C GLU A 197 -26.14 22.15 -0.74
N GLY A 198 -26.55 20.90 -0.87
CA GLY A 198 -26.78 20.23 -2.15
C GLY A 198 -25.88 19.03 -2.38
N GLU A 199 -26.19 18.30 -3.43
CA GLU A 199 -25.41 17.16 -3.90
C GLU A 199 -24.45 17.60 -5.01
N LEU A 200 -23.25 17.05 -5.01
CA LEU A 200 -22.29 17.19 -6.12
C LEU A 200 -22.55 16.09 -7.14
N PRO A 201 -22.50 16.41 -8.44
CA PRO A 201 -22.30 15.38 -9.45
C PRO A 201 -21.03 14.58 -9.12
N SER A 202 -21.00 13.30 -9.50
CA SER A 202 -19.79 12.49 -9.31
C SER A 202 -18.61 13.10 -10.05
N GLU A 203 -17.50 13.27 -9.33
CA GLU A 203 -16.24 13.82 -9.83
C GLU A 203 -15.13 12.77 -9.80
N GLY A 204 -14.10 12.89 -10.64
CA GLY A 204 -12.93 12.01 -10.61
C GLY A 204 -12.19 12.12 -9.27
N MET A 205 -11.82 10.98 -8.67
CA MET A 205 -11.06 10.91 -7.44
C MET A 205 -9.59 10.59 -7.73
N THR A 206 -8.73 11.01 -6.81
CA THR A 206 -7.28 10.75 -6.86
C THR A 206 -6.80 10.25 -5.49
N PRO A 207 -5.72 9.45 -5.43
CA PRO A 207 -5.06 9.16 -4.16
C PRO A 207 -4.71 10.45 -3.43
N GLY A 208 -4.88 10.45 -2.11
CA GLY A 208 -4.62 11.62 -1.27
C GLY A 208 -5.81 12.58 -1.14
N ALA A 209 -6.88 12.43 -1.92
CA ALA A 209 -8.06 13.27 -1.78
C ALA A 209 -8.72 13.04 -0.40
N LEU A 210 -8.98 14.14 0.32
CA LEU A 210 -9.73 14.19 1.57
C LEU A 210 -11.18 14.55 1.27
N GLN A 211 -12.01 13.53 1.13
CA GLN A 211 -13.42 13.67 0.85
C GLN A 211 -14.22 13.78 2.14
N VAL A 212 -15.19 14.70 2.20
CA VAL A 212 -16.00 14.96 3.40
C VAL A 212 -17.46 14.55 3.17
N PRO A 213 -17.90 13.39 3.70
CA PRO A 213 -19.28 12.96 3.70
C PRO A 213 -20.18 13.90 4.53
N PRO A 214 -21.53 13.71 4.51
CA PRO A 214 -22.45 14.50 5.33
C PRO A 214 -22.18 14.44 6.84
N SER A 215 -21.53 13.39 7.32
CA SER A 215 -21.10 13.27 8.72
C SER A 215 -20.06 14.32 9.16
N GLY A 216 -19.42 15.02 8.22
CA GLY A 216 -18.34 15.95 8.49
C GLY A 216 -17.03 15.30 8.91
N GLN A 217 -16.91 13.97 8.82
CA GLN A 217 -15.68 13.22 9.11
C GLN A 217 -14.97 12.88 7.80
N PRO A 218 -13.74 13.39 7.58
CA PRO A 218 -13.06 13.19 6.30
C PRO A 218 -12.58 11.75 6.11
N VAL A 219 -12.53 11.34 4.84
CA VAL A 219 -11.90 10.11 4.38
C VAL A 219 -10.74 10.48 3.46
N LEU A 220 -9.54 10.11 3.85
CA LEU A 220 -8.33 10.24 3.05
C LEU A 220 -8.20 9.03 2.12
N PHE A 221 -8.36 9.21 0.84
CA PHE A 221 -8.30 8.13 -0.14
C PHE A 221 -6.88 7.61 -0.35
N LEU A 222 -6.76 6.28 -0.38
CA LEU A 222 -5.53 5.52 -0.62
C LEU A 222 -5.55 4.85 -2.01
N ALA A 223 -4.80 3.75 -2.15
CA ALA A 223 -4.59 3.08 -3.44
C ALA A 223 -5.88 2.49 -4.06
N ASP A 224 -6.76 1.92 -3.24
CA ASP A 224 -8.00 1.28 -3.70
C ASP A 224 -9.21 2.25 -3.70
N HIS A 225 -8.96 3.58 -3.77
CA HIS A 225 -10.03 4.57 -3.81
C HIS A 225 -10.97 4.38 -5.00
N PRO A 226 -12.24 4.79 -4.89
CA PRO A 226 -13.16 4.75 -6.03
C PRO A 226 -12.69 5.69 -7.14
N VAL A 227 -12.97 5.35 -8.39
CA VAL A 227 -12.63 6.17 -9.58
C VAL A 227 -13.35 7.51 -9.54
N THR A 228 -14.58 7.53 -9.02
CA THR A 228 -15.41 8.73 -8.89
C THR A 228 -16.07 8.79 -7.51
N GLY A 229 -16.40 10.01 -7.05
CA GLY A 229 -17.14 10.23 -5.80
C GLY A 229 -18.01 11.48 -5.87
N GLY A 230 -19.06 11.53 -5.05
CA GLY A 230 -20.06 12.61 -5.04
C GLY A 230 -19.99 13.52 -3.79
N TYR A 231 -18.96 13.40 -2.95
CA TYR A 231 -18.79 14.29 -1.81
C TYR A 231 -17.65 15.29 -2.03
N PRO A 232 -17.71 16.50 -1.45
CA PRO A 232 -16.71 17.51 -1.69
C PRO A 232 -15.34 17.11 -1.14
N VAL A 233 -14.31 17.32 -1.96
CA VAL A 233 -12.89 17.16 -1.59
C VAL A 233 -12.39 18.48 -1.03
N ILE A 234 -12.10 18.51 0.28
CA ILE A 234 -11.64 19.71 1.01
C ILE A 234 -10.16 19.99 0.82
N ALA A 235 -9.34 18.93 0.74
CA ALA A 235 -7.89 19.02 0.58
C ALA A 235 -7.35 17.79 -0.15
N VAL A 236 -6.10 17.85 -0.60
CA VAL A 236 -5.39 16.72 -1.19
C VAL A 236 -4.01 16.61 -0.55
N VAL A 237 -3.68 15.43 0.00
CA VAL A 237 -2.37 15.14 0.57
C VAL A 237 -1.32 15.15 -0.54
N VAL A 238 -0.17 15.78 -0.29
CA VAL A 238 0.92 15.83 -1.27
C VAL A 238 1.45 14.41 -1.56
N PRO A 239 1.88 14.11 -2.79
CA PRO A 239 2.31 12.76 -3.17
C PRO A 239 3.41 12.18 -2.27
N GLN A 240 4.30 13.02 -1.76
CA GLN A 240 5.41 12.62 -0.90
C GLN A 240 4.96 12.05 0.45
N ASP A 241 3.78 12.44 0.94
CA ASP A 241 3.25 12.01 2.23
C ASP A 241 2.27 10.82 2.12
N LEU A 242 1.94 10.37 0.90
CA LEU A 242 1.02 9.24 0.69
C LEU A 242 1.53 7.92 1.27
N ALA A 243 2.85 7.69 1.19
CA ALA A 243 3.47 6.51 1.81
C ALA A 243 3.28 6.50 3.32
N LEU A 244 3.48 7.66 3.95
CA LEU A 244 3.28 7.84 5.38
C LEU A 244 1.79 7.68 5.75
N ALA A 245 0.90 8.28 4.98
CA ALA A 245 -0.56 8.15 5.16
C ALA A 245 -1.03 6.69 5.08
N ALA A 246 -0.46 5.90 4.17
CA ALA A 246 -0.76 4.47 4.02
C ALA A 246 -0.26 3.61 5.20
N GLN A 247 0.59 4.15 6.07
CA GLN A 247 1.17 3.45 7.21
C GLN A 247 0.57 3.88 8.56
N LEU A 248 -0.56 4.58 8.57
CA LEU A 248 -1.21 5.07 9.79
C LEU A 248 -2.06 3.97 10.45
N PRO A 249 -1.67 3.43 11.62
CA PRO A 249 -2.51 2.49 12.37
C PRO A 249 -3.75 3.18 12.97
N PRO A 250 -4.82 2.43 13.26
CA PRO A 250 -5.95 2.94 14.03
C PRO A 250 -5.50 3.56 15.37
N GLY A 251 -6.11 4.70 15.74
CA GLY A 251 -5.76 5.45 16.95
C GLY A 251 -4.60 6.44 16.77
N THR A 252 -3.93 6.45 15.60
CA THR A 252 -2.87 7.44 15.35
C THR A 252 -3.45 8.85 15.26
N PRO A 253 -2.94 9.82 16.07
CA PRO A 253 -3.30 11.22 15.91
C PRO A 253 -2.68 11.80 14.64
N VAL A 254 -3.48 12.54 13.88
CA VAL A 254 -3.09 13.14 12.59
C VAL A 254 -3.41 14.63 12.61
N SER A 255 -2.47 15.44 12.16
CA SER A 255 -2.67 16.86 11.84
C SER A 255 -2.40 17.12 10.36
N PHE A 256 -2.96 18.20 9.84
CA PHE A 256 -2.74 18.62 8.47
C PHE A 256 -2.11 19.99 8.41
N ARG A 257 -1.17 20.17 7.48
CA ARG A 257 -0.53 21.46 7.21
C ARG A 257 -0.76 21.86 5.75
N LEU A 258 -1.43 23.00 5.58
CA LEU A 258 -1.64 23.55 4.24
C LEU A 258 -0.30 24.06 3.68
N VAL A 259 0.01 23.64 2.44
CA VAL A 259 1.21 24.05 1.73
C VAL A 259 0.86 24.75 0.41
N SER A 260 1.75 25.65 -0.04
CA SER A 260 1.64 26.30 -1.34
C SER A 260 2.11 25.37 -2.47
N GLY A 261 1.73 25.67 -3.71
CA GLY A 261 2.15 24.87 -4.88
C GLY A 261 3.68 24.81 -5.07
N GLU A 262 4.44 25.79 -4.57
CA GLU A 262 5.90 25.78 -4.65
C GLU A 262 6.53 24.77 -3.69
N GLU A 263 5.97 24.57 -2.49
CA GLU A 263 6.44 23.56 -1.53
C GLU A 263 6.16 22.11 -1.99
N THR A 264 5.23 21.92 -2.93
CA THR A 264 4.95 20.57 -3.48
C THR A 264 5.99 20.14 -4.51
N LEU A 265 6.82 21.03 -5.01
CA LEU A 265 7.83 20.76 -6.04
C LEU A 265 9.21 20.41 -5.46
N ASP A 266 9.40 20.47 -4.15
CA ASP A 266 10.64 20.07 -3.48
C ASP A 266 10.75 18.53 -3.45
N VAL A 267 10.79 17.94 -4.64
CA VAL A 267 11.04 16.51 -4.86
C VAL A 267 12.54 16.31 -4.83
N ALA A 268 13.03 15.52 -3.89
CA ALA A 268 14.38 15.00 -4.01
C ALA A 268 14.54 14.36 -5.40
N PRO A 269 15.57 14.73 -6.18
CA PRO A 269 15.73 14.24 -7.55
C PRO A 269 15.92 12.72 -7.52
N GLY A 270 14.94 11.96 -8.01
CA GLY A 270 15.03 10.51 -8.12
C GLY A 270 13.70 9.74 -8.16
N VAL A 271 12.58 10.34 -7.83
CA VAL A 271 11.27 9.66 -7.89
C VAL A 271 10.36 10.42 -8.86
N THR A 272 10.49 10.15 -10.13
CA THR A 272 9.42 10.46 -11.09
C THR A 272 8.29 9.46 -10.87
N PRO A 273 7.05 9.92 -10.60
CA PRO A 273 5.89 9.04 -10.71
C PRO A 273 5.85 8.54 -12.15
N ASN A 274 6.00 7.24 -12.36
CA ASN A 274 5.84 6.66 -13.69
C ASN A 274 4.34 6.59 -14.02
N LEU A 275 3.78 7.73 -14.38
CA LEU A 275 2.48 7.87 -15.04
C LEU A 275 2.68 7.62 -16.54
N ALA A 276 3.20 6.44 -16.88
CA ALA A 276 3.12 5.98 -18.26
C ALA A 276 1.64 5.71 -18.56
N PRO A 277 1.05 6.33 -19.61
CA PRO A 277 -0.27 5.97 -20.04
C PRO A 277 -0.25 4.49 -20.42
N SER A 278 -1.15 3.72 -19.81
CA SER A 278 -1.37 2.31 -20.12
C SER A 278 -1.66 2.20 -21.62
N ALA A 279 -0.70 1.73 -22.39
CA ALA A 279 -0.92 1.37 -23.77
C ALA A 279 -1.91 0.21 -23.76
N VAL A 280 -3.09 0.43 -24.33
CA VAL A 280 -4.08 -0.61 -24.61
C VAL A 280 -3.39 -1.68 -25.48
N PRO A 281 -3.24 -2.92 -25.04
CA PRO A 281 -2.63 -3.94 -25.86
C PRO A 281 -3.56 -4.26 -27.03
N THR A 282 -3.08 -4.10 -28.24
CA THR A 282 -3.73 -4.61 -29.47
C THR A 282 -3.78 -6.15 -29.37
N PRO A 283 -4.91 -6.81 -29.65
CA PRO A 283 -4.99 -8.26 -29.58
C PRO A 283 -4.03 -8.89 -30.58
N ALA A 284 -3.06 -9.65 -30.06
CA ALA A 284 -2.14 -10.42 -30.87
C ALA A 284 -2.85 -11.63 -31.48
N SER A 285 -2.66 -11.80 -32.76
CA SER A 285 -3.05 -12.96 -33.59
C SER A 285 -2.54 -14.27 -32.98
N THR A 286 -3.42 -15.25 -32.91
CA THR A 286 -3.13 -16.63 -32.53
C THR A 286 -2.09 -17.26 -33.44
N ALA A 287 -0.89 -17.53 -32.90
CA ALA A 287 0.03 -18.50 -33.46
C ALA A 287 0.19 -19.65 -32.44
N GLN A 288 -0.22 -20.84 -32.86
CA GLN A 288 0.08 -22.08 -32.15
C GLN A 288 1.58 -22.34 -32.27
N ASP A 289 2.26 -22.43 -31.16
CA ASP A 289 3.58 -23.03 -31.08
C ASP A 289 3.65 -24.06 -29.96
N SER A 290 4.07 -25.23 -30.33
CA SER A 290 4.26 -26.43 -29.53
C SER A 290 5.39 -26.25 -28.52
N ASN A 291 5.08 -26.48 -27.27
CA ASN A 291 5.98 -26.34 -26.12
C ASN A 291 6.70 -27.69 -25.84
N PRO A 292 8.04 -27.70 -25.69
CA PRO A 292 8.72 -28.82 -25.05
C PRO A 292 8.65 -28.68 -23.55
N GLU A 293 8.22 -29.74 -22.84
CA GLU A 293 8.23 -29.87 -21.39
C GLU A 293 9.62 -29.60 -20.78
N VAL A 294 9.78 -28.39 -20.24
CA VAL A 294 10.82 -28.14 -19.26
C VAL A 294 10.19 -28.42 -17.90
N ALA A 295 10.71 -29.41 -17.20
CA ALA A 295 10.31 -29.73 -15.84
C ALA A 295 10.47 -28.46 -14.97
N GLN A 296 9.37 -27.78 -14.66
CA GLN A 296 9.33 -26.64 -13.77
C GLN A 296 9.44 -27.16 -12.35
N ASP A 297 10.63 -26.99 -11.76
CA ASP A 297 10.81 -27.04 -10.30
C ASP A 297 10.06 -25.84 -9.70
N SER A 298 8.74 -26.01 -9.53
CA SER A 298 7.84 -24.97 -9.03
C SER A 298 7.99 -24.87 -7.51
N ALA A 299 8.99 -24.11 -7.08
CA ALA A 299 9.17 -23.78 -5.68
C ALA A 299 7.91 -23.09 -5.14
N ARG A 300 7.36 -23.56 -4.02
CA ARG A 300 6.10 -23.15 -3.42
C ARG A 300 6.33 -22.62 -2.00
N VAL A 301 5.44 -21.75 -1.56
CA VAL A 301 5.38 -21.26 -0.18
C VAL A 301 3.99 -21.53 0.36
N ALA A 302 3.88 -22.21 1.50
CA ALA A 302 2.60 -22.50 2.16
C ALA A 302 2.36 -21.53 3.32
N VAL A 303 1.17 -20.94 3.38
CA VAL A 303 0.72 -20.11 4.51
C VAL A 303 0.33 -21.04 5.67
N GLN A 304 0.90 -20.80 6.85
CA GLN A 304 0.61 -21.58 8.05
C GLN A 304 -0.41 -20.84 8.92
N GLY A 305 -1.31 -21.60 9.60
CA GLY A 305 -2.14 -21.07 10.66
C GLY A 305 -1.39 -21.10 11.99
N GLU A 306 -1.75 -20.22 12.92
CA GLU A 306 -1.35 -20.38 14.31
C GLU A 306 -1.94 -21.72 14.82
N GLU A 307 -1.09 -22.61 15.29
CA GLU A 307 -1.53 -23.73 16.14
C GLU A 307 -1.94 -23.12 17.48
N ALA A 308 -3.23 -23.27 17.83
CA ALA A 308 -3.83 -22.78 19.05
C ALA A 308 -3.32 -23.53 20.29
#